data_07c63cd24e7d5230c62d719b047ca8c2
#
_entry.id   07c63cd24e7d5230c62d719b047ca8c2
#
_cell.length_a   1.000
_cell.length_b   1.000
_cell.length_c   1.000
_cell.angle_alpha   90.00
_cell.angle_beta   90.00
_cell.angle_gamma   90.00
#
_symmetry.space_group_name_H-M   'P 1'
#
loop_
_entity.id
_entity.type
_entity.pdbx_description
1 polymer ?
#
loop_
_entity_poly.entity_id
_entity_poly.type
_entity_poly.pdbx_seq_one_letter_code
_entity_poly.pdbx_strand_id
1 'polypeptide(L)'
;QKISPRTKAIMPVHLSGRSADMDAIREIAKVHDLLIIEDASQALFSKYRGEYCGTQSDAGCFSFSVAQLLPTGQGGAIAIRSEETYKQFRATQSDSIQLTIFSEFVTNVLVLRFA
;
A
#
# COMPACT_ATOMS: atom_id res chain seq x y z
N GLN A 1 -18.29 14.64 -7.82
CA GLN A 1 -17.87 13.42 -7.12
C GLN A 1 -17.48 12.36 -8.15
N LYS A 2 -16.31 11.69 -7.97
CA LYS A 2 -15.80 10.72 -8.97
C LYS A 2 -16.09 9.25 -8.60
N ILE A 3 -16.84 9.00 -7.53
CA ILE A 3 -17.23 7.66 -7.10
C ILE A 3 -18.41 7.17 -7.94
N SER A 4 -18.34 5.95 -8.42
CA SER A 4 -19.35 5.28 -9.22
C SER A 4 -19.59 3.85 -8.71
N PRO A 5 -20.63 3.13 -9.15
CA PRO A 5 -20.85 1.73 -8.77
C PRO A 5 -19.68 0.77 -9.12
N ARG A 6 -18.77 1.20 -9.97
CA ARG A 6 -17.57 0.44 -10.33
C ARG A 6 -16.37 0.73 -9.42
N THR A 7 -16.44 1.77 -8.59
CA THR A 7 -15.36 2.09 -7.64
C THR A 7 -15.31 1.03 -6.55
N LYS A 8 -14.14 0.46 -6.31
CA LYS A 8 -13.92 -0.59 -5.29
C LYS A 8 -12.96 -0.15 -4.19
N ALA A 9 -12.11 0.80 -4.48
CA ALA A 9 -11.13 1.29 -3.51
C ALA A 9 -10.81 2.77 -3.72
N ILE A 10 -10.27 3.39 -2.68
CA ILE A 10 -9.64 4.71 -2.72
C ILE A 10 -8.16 4.48 -2.45
N MET A 11 -7.29 5.09 -3.26
CA MET A 11 -5.84 5.07 -3.04
C MET A 11 -5.35 6.48 -2.72
N PRO A 12 -5.28 6.86 -1.43
CA PRO A 12 -4.64 8.10 -1.04
C PRO A 12 -3.14 8.02 -1.19
N VAL A 13 -2.53 9.08 -1.70
CA VAL A 13 -1.07 9.21 -1.79
C VAL A 13 -0.58 10.13 -0.69
N HIS A 14 0.33 9.65 0.14
CA HIS A 14 1.06 10.44 1.13
C HIS A 14 2.28 11.04 0.45
N LEU A 15 2.20 12.31 0.11
CA LEU A 15 3.18 12.95 -0.78
C LEU A 15 4.25 13.70 0.01
N SER A 16 5.52 13.48 -0.34
CA SER A 16 6.68 14.21 0.21
C SER A 16 6.70 14.21 1.75
N GLY A 17 6.42 13.08 2.37
CA GLY A 17 6.39 12.93 3.83
C GLY A 17 5.13 13.49 4.51
N ARG A 18 4.17 13.99 3.76
CA ARG A 18 2.90 14.52 4.30
C ARG A 18 1.78 13.51 4.10
N SER A 19 1.06 13.24 5.18
CA SER A 19 -0.14 12.41 5.10
C SER A 19 -1.26 13.12 4.34
N ALA A 20 -2.02 12.34 3.57
CA ALA A 20 -3.36 12.73 3.16
C ALA A 20 -4.27 12.87 4.41
N ASP A 21 -5.39 13.54 4.27
CA ASP A 21 -6.42 13.63 5.33
C ASP A 21 -7.15 12.28 5.43
N MET A 22 -6.62 11.41 6.27
CA MET A 22 -7.12 10.04 6.41
C MET A 22 -8.50 9.98 7.08
N ASP A 23 -8.87 10.97 7.89
CA ASP A 23 -10.19 11.01 8.51
C ASP A 23 -11.27 11.24 7.46
N ALA A 24 -11.10 12.25 6.61
CA ALA A 24 -12.04 12.52 5.53
C ALA A 24 -12.13 11.34 4.53
N ILE A 25 -11.00 10.68 4.25
CA ILE A 25 -10.96 9.53 3.36
C ILE A 25 -11.68 8.32 3.94
N ARG A 26 -11.50 8.05 5.24
CA ARG A 26 -12.21 6.97 5.94
C ARG A 26 -13.72 7.18 5.98
N GLU A 27 -14.15 8.42 6.21
CA GLU A 27 -15.58 8.75 6.17
C GLU A 27 -16.18 8.46 4.79
N ILE A 28 -15.50 8.89 3.72
CA ILE A 28 -15.95 8.64 2.34
C ILE A 28 -15.97 7.13 2.06
N ALA A 29 -14.91 6.41 2.41
CA ALA A 29 -14.82 4.98 2.19
C ALA A 29 -15.92 4.22 2.91
N LYS A 30 -16.20 4.58 4.16
CA LYS A 30 -17.27 3.97 4.96
C LYS A 30 -18.67 4.20 4.36
N VAL A 31 -18.95 5.40 3.86
CA VAL A 31 -20.25 5.72 3.24
C VAL A 31 -20.49 4.93 1.95
N HIS A 32 -19.42 4.62 1.23
CA HIS A 32 -19.50 3.99 -0.09
C HIS A 32 -19.04 2.52 -0.11
N ASP A 33 -18.76 1.94 1.05
CA ASP A 33 -18.25 0.56 1.21
C ASP A 33 -17.02 0.29 0.33
N LEU A 34 -16.01 1.18 0.45
CA LEU A 34 -14.78 1.14 -0.34
C LEU A 34 -13.60 0.71 0.52
N LEU A 35 -12.70 -0.06 -0.07
CA LEU A 35 -11.39 -0.34 0.52
C LEU A 35 -10.50 0.92 0.46
N ILE A 36 -9.56 1.01 1.39
CA ILE A 36 -8.51 2.04 1.37
C ILE A 36 -7.15 1.37 1.22
N ILE A 37 -6.40 1.78 0.20
CA ILE A 37 -5.04 1.32 -0.05
C ILE A 37 -4.13 2.55 0.00
N GLU A 38 -3.34 2.68 1.06
CA GLU A 38 -2.43 3.82 1.22
C GLU A 38 -1.21 3.68 0.31
N ASP A 39 -0.92 4.69 -0.50
CA ASP A 39 0.39 4.83 -1.14
C ASP A 39 1.30 5.67 -0.22
N ALA A 40 2.14 4.97 0.53
CA ALA A 40 3.12 5.54 1.45
C ALA A 40 4.55 5.51 0.89
N SER A 41 4.72 5.35 -0.43
CA SER A 41 6.02 5.26 -1.08
C SER A 41 6.91 6.49 -0.83
N GLN A 42 6.33 7.67 -0.60
CA GLN A 42 7.05 8.90 -0.27
C GLN A 42 6.88 9.35 1.19
N ALA A 43 6.36 8.50 2.06
CA ALA A 43 6.00 8.88 3.43
C ALA A 43 6.39 7.81 4.48
N LEU A 44 7.48 7.08 4.20
CA LEU A 44 8.05 6.13 5.15
C LEU A 44 8.37 6.85 6.47
N PHE A 45 7.94 6.28 7.58
CA PHE A 45 8.01 6.83 8.94
C PHE A 45 7.15 8.09 9.22
N SER A 46 6.46 8.62 8.24
CA SER A 46 5.50 9.71 8.48
C SER A 46 4.30 9.22 9.27
N LYS A 47 3.67 10.12 10.00
CA LYS A 47 2.53 9.79 10.85
C LYS A 47 1.34 10.70 10.58
N TYR A 48 0.16 10.15 10.71
CA TYR A 48 -1.10 10.87 10.82
C TYR A 48 -1.73 10.54 12.17
N ARG A 49 -1.95 11.55 13.01
CA ARG A 49 -2.48 11.40 14.38
C ARG A 49 -1.77 10.34 15.24
N GLY A 50 -0.45 10.22 15.07
CA GLY A 50 0.38 9.30 15.86
C GLY A 50 0.57 7.91 15.27
N GLU A 51 -0.22 7.51 14.28
CA GLU A 51 -0.11 6.23 13.57
C GLU A 51 0.71 6.38 12.29
N TYR A 52 1.48 5.36 11.92
CA TYR A 52 2.31 5.41 10.73
C TYR A 52 1.47 5.37 9.44
N CYS A 53 1.81 6.23 8.46
CA CYS A 53 1.25 6.17 7.12
C CYS A 53 1.54 4.82 6.47
N GLY A 54 0.57 4.27 5.74
CA GLY A 54 0.65 2.94 5.15
C GLY A 54 0.25 1.80 6.07
N THR A 55 -0.15 2.10 7.33
CA THR A 55 -0.62 1.07 8.28
C THR A 55 -2.00 1.39 8.87
N GLN A 56 -2.68 2.39 8.34
CA GLN A 56 -3.90 2.92 8.94
C GLN A 56 -5.18 2.43 8.28
N SER A 57 -5.07 1.64 7.21
CA SER A 57 -6.20 1.19 6.39
C SER A 57 -6.10 -0.30 6.03
N ASP A 58 -6.79 -0.75 5.00
CA ASP A 58 -6.83 -2.17 4.62
C ASP A 58 -5.49 -2.68 4.11
N ALA A 59 -4.77 -1.84 3.35
CA ALA A 59 -3.42 -2.12 2.91
C ALA A 59 -2.62 -0.82 2.73
N GLY A 60 -1.29 -0.92 2.79
CA GLY A 60 -0.37 0.16 2.48
C GLY A 60 0.81 -0.30 1.64
N CYS A 61 1.23 0.53 0.71
CA CYS A 61 2.33 0.27 -0.21
C CYS A 61 3.53 1.16 0.13
N PHE A 62 4.73 0.57 0.13
CA PHE A 62 5.99 1.25 0.38
C PHE A 62 6.96 0.96 -0.76
N SER A 63 7.78 1.95 -1.11
CA SER A 63 8.81 1.82 -2.11
C SER A 63 10.20 1.93 -1.47
N PHE A 64 11.13 1.10 -1.93
CA PHE A 64 12.54 1.09 -1.54
C PHE A 64 13.46 1.36 -2.74
N SER A 65 12.95 2.04 -3.76
CA SER A 65 13.74 2.42 -4.93
C SER A 65 14.83 3.43 -4.57
N VAL A 66 15.78 3.63 -5.48
CA VAL A 66 16.97 4.51 -5.27
C VAL A 66 16.63 5.96 -4.92
N ALA A 67 15.43 6.43 -5.28
CA ALA A 67 14.98 7.80 -5.00
C ALA A 67 14.19 7.93 -3.69
N GLN A 68 14.10 6.87 -2.89
CA GLN A 68 13.30 6.84 -1.65
C GLN A 68 14.15 7.05 -0.40
N LEU A 69 13.50 7.31 0.73
CA LEU A 69 14.14 7.57 2.02
C LEU A 69 15.01 6.37 2.50
N LEU A 70 14.63 5.15 2.17
CA LEU A 70 15.38 3.93 2.47
C LEU A 70 15.67 3.19 1.17
N PRO A 71 16.75 3.54 0.45
CA PRO A 71 17.06 2.91 -0.82
C PRO A 71 17.72 1.55 -0.61
N THR A 72 17.14 0.52 -1.19
CA THR A 72 17.74 -0.84 -1.28
C THR A 72 18.07 -1.23 -2.72
N GLY A 73 18.11 -0.22 -3.63
CA GLY A 73 18.28 -0.40 -5.07
C GLY A 73 16.94 -0.46 -5.77
N GLN A 74 16.24 -1.56 -5.68
CA GLN A 74 14.86 -1.73 -6.15
C GLN A 74 14.08 -2.59 -5.15
N GLY A 75 12.78 -2.40 -5.12
CA GLY A 75 11.89 -3.18 -4.27
C GLY A 75 10.82 -2.34 -3.60
N GLY A 76 10.00 -3.01 -2.80
CA GLY A 76 8.93 -2.40 -2.05
C GLY A 76 8.39 -3.34 -0.99
N ALA A 77 7.43 -2.86 -0.25
CA ALA A 77 6.67 -3.67 0.69
C ALA A 77 5.18 -3.35 0.57
N ILE A 78 4.36 -4.35 0.85
CA ILE A 78 2.93 -4.20 1.05
C ILE A 78 2.62 -4.64 2.46
N ALA A 79 2.00 -3.76 3.24
CA ALA A 79 1.47 -4.07 4.55
C ALA A 79 -0.03 -4.35 4.42
N ILE A 80 -0.52 -5.46 4.96
CA ILE A 80 -1.93 -5.88 4.86
C ILE A 80 -2.45 -6.15 6.27
N ARG A 81 -3.61 -5.60 6.59
CA ARG A 81 -4.23 -5.74 7.91
C ARG A 81 -4.94 -7.08 8.08
N SER A 82 -5.77 -7.47 7.12
CA SER A 82 -6.57 -8.68 7.18
C SER A 82 -5.75 -9.94 6.90
N GLU A 83 -5.83 -10.95 7.76
CA GLU A 83 -5.19 -12.24 7.52
C GLU A 83 -5.74 -12.95 6.28
N GLU A 84 -7.04 -12.85 6.05
CA GLU A 84 -7.68 -13.45 4.89
C GLU A 84 -7.18 -12.78 3.60
N THR A 85 -7.19 -11.45 3.55
CA THR A 85 -6.65 -10.68 2.43
C THR A 85 -5.17 -10.98 2.20
N TYR A 86 -4.39 -11.11 3.26
CA TYR A 86 -2.99 -11.50 3.16
C TYR A 86 -2.81 -12.88 2.51
N LYS A 87 -3.58 -13.89 2.93
CA LYS A 87 -3.53 -15.24 2.36
C LYS A 87 -3.92 -15.25 0.88
N GLN A 88 -5.00 -14.55 0.54
CA GLN A 88 -5.46 -14.41 -0.86
C GLN A 88 -4.41 -13.71 -1.73
N PHE A 89 -3.83 -12.62 -1.23
CA PHE A 89 -2.76 -11.91 -1.93
C PHE A 89 -1.54 -12.81 -2.17
N ARG A 90 -1.11 -13.58 -1.16
CA ARG A 90 0.02 -14.51 -1.29
C ARG A 90 -0.25 -15.61 -2.31
N ALA A 91 -1.45 -16.16 -2.34
CA ALA A 91 -1.84 -17.16 -3.34
C ALA A 91 -1.79 -16.58 -4.77
N THR A 92 -2.35 -15.40 -4.97
CA THR A 92 -2.33 -14.73 -6.28
C THR A 92 -0.90 -14.36 -6.72
N GLN A 93 -0.02 -13.98 -5.77
CA GLN A 93 1.36 -13.64 -6.07
C GLN A 93 2.13 -14.84 -6.63
N SER A 94 1.95 -16.04 -6.10
CA SER A 94 2.64 -17.25 -6.57
C SER A 94 2.28 -17.58 -8.04
N ASP A 95 1.06 -17.29 -8.45
CA ASP A 95 0.58 -17.57 -9.79
C ASP A 95 0.95 -16.46 -10.81
N SER A 96 1.16 -15.25 -10.33
CA SER A 96 1.36 -14.07 -11.20
C SER A 96 2.82 -13.73 -11.47
N ILE A 97 3.75 -14.21 -10.65
CA ILE A 97 5.18 -13.96 -10.82
C ILE A 97 5.82 -15.09 -11.62
N GLN A 98 5.60 -15.09 -12.93
CA GLN A 98 6.56 -15.73 -13.84
C GLN A 98 7.83 -14.87 -13.85
N LEU A 99 8.80 -15.25 -13.04
CA LEU A 99 10.16 -14.71 -13.11
C LEU A 99 10.75 -15.06 -14.48
N THR A 100 10.65 -14.15 -15.43
CA THR A 100 11.40 -14.24 -16.66
C THR A 100 12.87 -14.05 -16.31
N ILE A 101 13.70 -15.04 -16.62
CA ILE A 101 15.13 -15.16 -16.25
C ILE A 101 16.02 -13.95 -16.71
N PHE A 102 15.45 -12.97 -17.39
CA PHE A 102 16.14 -11.77 -17.87
C PHE A 102 16.04 -10.55 -16.92
N SER A 103 15.33 -10.62 -15.79
CA SER A 103 15.29 -9.55 -14.80
C SER A 103 15.95 -9.98 -13.50
N GLU A 104 17.24 -10.25 -13.53
CA GLU A 104 18.03 -10.43 -12.30
C GLU A 104 18.11 -9.15 -11.41
N PHE A 105 17.52 -8.06 -11.84
CA PHE A 105 17.15 -6.95 -10.96
C PHE A 105 15.75 -7.20 -10.39
N VAL A 106 15.70 -8.19 -9.51
CA VAL A 106 14.46 -8.63 -8.88
C VAL A 106 13.86 -7.47 -8.10
N THR A 107 12.69 -7.04 -8.51
CA THR A 107 11.81 -6.22 -7.68
C THR A 107 11.36 -7.11 -6.52
N ASN A 108 12.09 -7.06 -5.43
CA ASN A 108 11.71 -7.77 -4.22
C ASN A 108 10.54 -7.05 -3.55
N VAL A 109 9.38 -7.69 -3.54
CA VAL A 109 8.21 -7.21 -2.80
C VAL A 109 8.12 -7.99 -1.50
N LEU A 110 8.33 -7.29 -0.39
CA LEU A 110 8.11 -7.82 0.94
C LEU A 110 6.64 -7.65 1.31
N VAL A 111 5.95 -8.74 1.57
CA VAL A 111 4.55 -8.70 2.02
C VAL A 111 4.51 -8.93 3.52
N LEU A 112 4.03 -7.94 4.25
CA LEU A 112 3.94 -7.94 5.70
C LEU A 112 2.47 -7.94 6.13
N ARG A 113 2.16 -8.71 7.16
CA ARG A 113 0.92 -8.57 7.91
C ARG A 113 1.21 -7.76 9.18
N PHE A 114 0.35 -6.83 9.50
CA PHE A 114 0.37 -6.13 10.79
C PHE A 114 -0.93 -6.39 11.57
N ALA A 115 -0.79 -6.40 12.88
CA ALA A 115 -1.90 -6.64 13.81
C ALA A 115 -2.60 -5.33 14.17
#